data_a59c3d5d0e0b088113654d56daad9952
#
_entry.id   a59c3d5d0e0b088113654d56daad9952
#
_cell.length_a   1.000
_cell.length_b   1.000
_cell.length_c   1.000
_cell.angle_alpha   90.00
_cell.angle_beta   90.00
_cell.angle_gamma   90.00
#
_symmetry.space_group_name_H-M   'P 1'
#
loop_
_entity.id
_entity.type
_entity.pdbx_description
1 polymer ?
#
loop_
_entity_poly.entity_id
_entity_poly.type
_entity_poly.pdbx_seq_one_letter_code
_entity_poly.pdbx_strand_id
1 'polypeptide(L)'
;MAYAELHCLSNFTFLCGASHAEELVARAHELGYAALAITDECSLAGIVRAHVAAKECGLKLIVGSEIRFSDGPCVVLLATNRAGYGNLSALITRGRRGATKVRYALSLDDLRDGLPGCLALLLTDSPPTLEHAQTLAARFPGRAWVMVERFRAPDDAERLAAASDLAQAAGLPLVAGGDVHMHIAERRAMQDTLTAIRLGVPVFDAGDAL
;
A
#
# COMPACT_ATOMS: atom_id res chain seq x y z
N MET A 1 0.78 4.35 23.02
CA MET A 1 1.17 4.96 21.73
C MET A 1 0.07 4.62 20.74
N ALA A 2 -0.47 5.60 20.01
CA ALA A 2 -1.53 5.33 19.04
C ALA A 2 -0.90 4.82 17.74
N TYR A 3 -1.40 3.70 17.17
CA TYR A 3 -0.96 3.13 15.91
C TYR A 3 -1.95 3.47 14.80
N ALA A 4 -1.45 3.77 13.61
CA ALA A 4 -2.23 3.87 12.40
C ALA A 4 -1.65 2.90 11.36
N GLU A 5 -2.51 2.04 10.78
CA GLU A 5 -2.09 1.22 9.64
C GLU A 5 -2.12 2.05 8.37
N LEU A 6 -1.01 2.06 7.64
CA LEU A 6 -0.82 2.90 6.45
C LEU A 6 -0.76 2.11 5.14
N HIS A 7 -0.72 0.76 5.21
CA HIS A 7 -0.69 -0.13 4.05
C HIS A 7 -1.60 -1.34 4.28
N CYS A 8 -2.78 -1.31 3.67
CA CYS A 8 -3.79 -2.35 3.84
C CYS A 8 -4.57 -2.55 2.53
N LEU A 9 -4.54 -3.78 2.03
CA LEU A 9 -5.19 -4.19 0.79
C LEU A 9 -6.50 -4.91 1.09
N SER A 10 -7.57 -4.46 0.46
CA SER A 10 -8.86 -5.16 0.51
C SER A 10 -9.03 -6.13 -0.66
N ASN A 11 -10.14 -6.86 -0.68
CA ASN A 11 -10.51 -7.74 -1.80
C ASN A 11 -10.69 -7.00 -3.15
N PHE A 12 -10.62 -5.67 -3.18
CA PHE A 12 -10.55 -4.88 -4.41
C PHE A 12 -9.15 -4.86 -5.04
N THR A 13 -8.12 -5.32 -4.32
CA THR A 13 -6.87 -5.80 -4.91
C THR A 13 -7.04 -7.28 -5.21
N PHE A 14 -7.53 -7.56 -6.44
CA PHE A 14 -7.99 -8.87 -6.84
C PHE A 14 -6.91 -9.95 -6.71
N LEU A 15 -7.27 -11.08 -6.07
CA LEU A 15 -6.37 -12.19 -5.75
C LEU A 15 -5.21 -11.85 -4.80
N CYS A 16 -5.28 -10.70 -4.08
CA CYS A 16 -4.33 -10.32 -3.04
C CYS A 16 -5.02 -10.15 -1.69
N GLY A 17 -5.98 -9.23 -1.55
CA GLY A 17 -6.69 -9.06 -0.28
C GLY A 17 -7.74 -10.14 -0.03
N ALA A 18 -7.73 -10.76 1.15
CA ALA A 18 -8.69 -11.81 1.55
C ALA A 18 -9.85 -11.28 2.42
N SER A 19 -9.97 -9.96 2.58
CA SER A 19 -11.01 -9.34 3.39
C SER A 19 -11.70 -8.20 2.67
N HIS A 20 -12.99 -8.00 2.96
CA HIS A 20 -13.68 -6.81 2.51
C HIS A 20 -13.20 -5.57 3.26
N ALA A 21 -13.32 -4.40 2.63
CA ALA A 21 -12.86 -3.14 3.22
C ALA A 21 -13.54 -2.81 4.56
N GLU A 22 -14.84 -3.12 4.68
CA GLU A 22 -15.61 -2.95 5.91
C GLU A 22 -15.14 -3.87 7.05
N GLU A 23 -14.72 -5.12 6.74
CA GLU A 23 -14.18 -6.06 7.74
C GLU A 23 -12.83 -5.55 8.29
N LEU A 24 -11.98 -5.00 7.44
CA LEU A 24 -10.70 -4.40 7.83
C LEU A 24 -10.90 -3.18 8.73
N VAL A 25 -11.86 -2.32 8.41
CA VAL A 25 -12.21 -1.14 9.22
C VAL A 25 -12.72 -1.56 10.59
N ALA A 26 -13.67 -2.51 10.66
CA ALA A 26 -14.21 -3.01 11.92
C ALA A 26 -13.09 -3.58 12.80
N ARG A 27 -12.19 -4.38 12.22
CA ARG A 27 -11.07 -4.97 12.95
C ARG A 27 -10.06 -3.94 13.44
N ALA A 28 -9.72 -2.94 12.64
CA ALA A 28 -8.84 -1.86 13.07
C ALA A 28 -9.43 -1.06 14.24
N HIS A 29 -10.74 -0.83 14.22
CA HIS A 29 -11.46 -0.21 15.34
C HIS A 29 -11.40 -1.08 16.61
N GLU A 30 -11.69 -2.39 16.52
CA GLU A 30 -11.59 -3.33 17.65
C GLU A 30 -10.18 -3.36 18.26
N LEU A 31 -9.13 -3.27 17.43
CA LEU A 31 -7.74 -3.23 17.87
C LEU A 31 -7.33 -1.87 18.45
N GLY A 32 -8.19 -0.87 18.43
CA GLY A 32 -7.91 0.47 18.96
C GLY A 32 -6.95 1.27 18.09
N TYR A 33 -6.91 1.03 16.79
CA TYR A 33 -6.08 1.82 15.87
C TYR A 33 -6.57 3.27 15.81
N ALA A 34 -5.64 4.21 15.69
CA ALA A 34 -5.95 5.63 15.54
C ALA A 34 -6.52 5.95 14.15
N ALA A 35 -6.08 5.21 13.13
CA ALA A 35 -6.52 5.33 11.75
C ALA A 35 -6.20 4.05 10.96
N LEU A 36 -6.89 3.87 9.83
CA LEU A 36 -6.62 2.83 8.84
C LEU A 36 -6.55 3.46 7.44
N ALA A 37 -5.51 3.17 6.69
CA ALA A 37 -5.45 3.43 5.26
C ALA A 37 -5.97 2.21 4.48
N ILE A 38 -6.84 2.42 3.50
CA ILE A 38 -7.14 1.42 2.46
C ILE A 38 -6.36 1.84 1.22
N THR A 39 -5.50 0.94 0.75
CA THR A 39 -4.47 1.23 -0.26
C THR A 39 -4.47 0.24 -1.42
N ASP A 40 -5.65 -0.19 -1.84
CA ASP A 40 -5.83 -1.14 -2.94
C ASP A 40 -4.99 -0.77 -4.18
N GLU A 41 -4.40 -1.77 -4.85
CA GLU A 41 -3.48 -1.59 -5.97
C GLU A 41 -4.17 -0.90 -7.16
N CYS A 42 -3.69 0.31 -7.47
CA CYS A 42 -4.17 1.18 -8.54
C CYS A 42 -5.71 1.27 -8.56
N SER A 43 -6.34 1.40 -7.37
CA SER A 43 -7.79 1.36 -7.21
C SER A 43 -8.25 2.16 -6.00
N LEU A 44 -9.43 2.78 -6.11
CA LEU A 44 -10.18 3.40 -5.01
C LEU A 44 -11.56 2.73 -4.85
N ALA A 45 -11.76 1.55 -5.43
CA ALA A 45 -13.09 0.91 -5.48
C ALA A 45 -13.60 0.50 -4.08
N GLY A 46 -12.70 0.13 -3.15
CA GLY A 46 -13.05 -0.24 -1.77
C GLY A 46 -13.39 0.93 -0.85
N ILE A 47 -13.03 2.16 -1.23
CA ILE A 47 -13.08 3.34 -0.34
C ILE A 47 -14.48 3.67 0.13
N VAL A 48 -15.51 3.52 -0.71
CA VAL A 48 -16.89 3.86 -0.30
C VAL A 48 -17.37 2.93 0.81
N ARG A 49 -17.13 1.62 0.71
CA ARG A 49 -17.47 0.65 1.77
C ARG A 49 -16.69 0.91 3.04
N ALA A 50 -15.38 1.13 2.93
CA ALA A 50 -14.53 1.51 4.06
C ALA A 50 -15.02 2.79 4.74
N HIS A 51 -15.41 3.81 3.96
CA HIS A 51 -15.89 5.09 4.49
C HIS A 51 -17.20 4.94 5.30
N VAL A 52 -18.15 4.17 4.79
CA VAL A 52 -19.42 3.91 5.50
C VAL A 52 -19.11 3.23 6.83
N ALA A 53 -18.36 2.13 6.84
CA ALA A 53 -17.99 1.41 8.05
C ALA A 53 -17.19 2.27 9.03
N ALA A 54 -16.23 3.07 8.52
CA ALA A 54 -15.43 3.96 9.36
C ALA A 54 -16.27 5.05 10.05
N LYS A 55 -17.30 5.58 9.37
CA LYS A 55 -18.25 6.53 9.98
C LYS A 55 -19.10 5.89 11.06
N GLU A 56 -19.53 4.65 10.87
CA GLU A 56 -20.35 3.91 11.83
C GLU A 56 -19.60 3.64 13.15
N CYS A 57 -18.32 3.26 13.06
CA CYS A 57 -17.50 2.96 14.25
C CYS A 57 -16.64 4.12 14.75
N GLY A 58 -16.59 5.26 14.03
CA GLY A 58 -15.81 6.44 14.43
C GLY A 58 -14.31 6.33 14.16
N LEU A 59 -13.87 5.37 13.35
CA LEU A 59 -12.45 5.22 12.96
C LEU A 59 -12.07 6.28 11.90
N LYS A 60 -10.86 6.83 11.99
CA LYS A 60 -10.31 7.70 10.93
C LYS A 60 -9.88 6.87 9.75
N LEU A 61 -10.51 7.08 8.59
CA LEU A 61 -10.12 6.46 7.33
C LEU A 61 -9.14 7.37 6.59
N ILE A 62 -8.04 6.78 6.10
CA ILE A 62 -7.07 7.40 5.18
C ILE A 62 -7.31 6.78 3.81
N VAL A 63 -7.42 7.61 2.79
CA VAL A 63 -7.61 7.17 1.41
C VAL A 63 -6.27 7.10 0.72
N GLY A 64 -5.92 5.92 0.18
CA GLY A 64 -4.68 5.72 -0.53
C GLY A 64 -4.80 4.72 -1.67
N SER A 65 -3.69 4.49 -2.32
CA SER A 65 -3.53 3.42 -3.31
C SER A 65 -2.07 3.03 -3.43
N GLU A 66 -1.80 1.73 -3.50
CA GLU A 66 -0.52 1.19 -3.89
C GLU A 66 -0.36 1.32 -5.41
N ILE A 67 0.81 1.75 -5.86
CA ILE A 67 1.15 1.86 -7.27
C ILE A 67 2.51 1.19 -7.52
N ARG A 68 2.54 0.21 -8.41
CA ARG A 68 3.77 -0.42 -8.94
C ARG A 68 4.12 0.28 -10.26
N PHE A 69 5.21 1.03 -10.26
CA PHE A 69 5.66 1.73 -11.46
C PHE A 69 6.43 0.77 -12.38
N SER A 70 6.22 0.88 -13.69
CA SER A 70 6.85 0.00 -14.69
C SER A 70 8.37 0.18 -14.79
N ASP A 71 8.86 1.34 -14.37
CA ASP A 71 10.27 1.76 -14.41
C ASP A 71 10.80 2.16 -13.03
N GLY A 72 10.13 1.73 -11.96
CA GLY A 72 10.43 2.20 -10.63
C GLY A 72 9.94 1.28 -9.51
N PRO A 73 9.99 1.79 -8.27
CA PRO A 73 9.59 1.05 -7.09
C PRO A 73 8.06 0.93 -6.96
N CYS A 74 7.64 0.15 -5.96
CA CYS A 74 6.28 0.20 -5.44
C CYS A 74 6.15 1.35 -4.43
N VAL A 75 5.06 2.12 -4.52
CA VAL A 75 4.82 3.29 -3.66
C VAL A 75 3.37 3.30 -3.21
N VAL A 76 3.14 3.48 -1.92
CA VAL A 76 1.80 3.82 -1.40
C VAL A 76 1.63 5.33 -1.44
N LEU A 77 0.57 5.79 -2.09
CA LEU A 77 0.18 7.19 -2.18
C LEU A 77 -1.04 7.43 -1.29
N LEU A 78 -0.93 8.36 -0.34
CA LEU A 78 -2.00 8.69 0.62
C LEU A 78 -2.51 10.10 0.39
N ALA A 79 -3.81 10.26 0.18
CA ALA A 79 -4.44 11.57 0.01
C ALA A 79 -4.60 12.28 1.37
N THR A 80 -4.11 13.52 1.48
CA THR A 80 -4.20 14.33 2.70
C THR A 80 -5.44 15.23 2.73
N ASN A 81 -6.08 15.45 1.58
CA ASN A 81 -7.23 16.31 1.44
C ASN A 81 -8.00 15.98 0.14
N ARG A 82 -9.13 16.67 -0.10
CA ARG A 82 -9.99 16.46 -1.26
C ARG A 82 -9.25 16.68 -2.61
N ALA A 83 -8.35 17.64 -2.69
CA ALA A 83 -7.57 17.87 -3.90
C ALA A 83 -6.60 16.71 -4.18
N GLY A 84 -5.91 16.21 -3.12
CA GLY A 84 -5.08 15.01 -3.21
C GLY A 84 -5.86 13.77 -3.65
N TYR A 85 -7.07 13.56 -3.12
CA TYR A 85 -7.96 12.50 -3.59
C TYR A 85 -8.25 12.63 -5.10
N GLY A 86 -8.56 13.84 -5.58
CA GLY A 86 -8.78 14.11 -7.00
C GLY A 86 -7.55 13.80 -7.85
N ASN A 87 -6.37 14.23 -7.40
CA ASN A 87 -5.09 13.99 -8.09
C ASN A 87 -4.74 12.49 -8.13
N LEU A 88 -4.93 11.76 -7.02
CA LEU A 88 -4.74 10.31 -6.95
C LEU A 88 -5.73 9.58 -7.89
N SER A 89 -6.98 9.97 -7.90
CA SER A 89 -8.01 9.42 -8.81
C SER A 89 -7.66 9.66 -10.27
N ALA A 90 -7.13 10.85 -10.61
CA ALA A 90 -6.68 11.19 -11.96
C ALA A 90 -5.47 10.34 -12.39
N LEU A 91 -4.50 10.12 -11.48
CA LEU A 91 -3.34 9.24 -11.72
C LEU A 91 -3.80 7.80 -12.02
N ILE A 92 -4.66 7.23 -11.16
CA ILE A 92 -5.23 5.90 -11.35
C ILE A 92 -5.97 5.80 -12.69
N THR A 93 -6.78 6.79 -13.02
CA THR A 93 -7.51 6.84 -14.30
C THR A 93 -6.56 6.84 -15.50
N ARG A 94 -5.46 7.62 -15.43
CA ARG A 94 -4.42 7.65 -16.47
C ARG A 94 -3.80 6.27 -16.65
N GLY A 95 -3.37 5.63 -15.56
CA GLY A 95 -2.76 4.30 -15.59
C GLY A 95 -3.71 3.24 -16.16
N ARG A 96 -4.96 3.24 -15.73
CA ARG A 96 -5.96 2.28 -16.22
C ARG A 96 -6.33 2.49 -17.69
N ARG A 97 -6.38 3.73 -18.18
CA ARG A 97 -6.67 4.05 -19.58
C ARG A 97 -5.47 3.80 -20.50
N GLY A 98 -4.25 3.85 -19.97
CA GLY A 98 -3.01 3.60 -20.71
C GLY A 98 -2.71 2.10 -20.94
N ALA A 99 -3.52 1.18 -20.41
CA ALA A 99 -3.28 -0.25 -20.48
C ALA A 99 -4.50 -1.04 -20.96
N THR A 100 -4.28 -2.33 -21.25
CA THR A 100 -5.36 -3.27 -21.55
C THR A 100 -6.24 -3.50 -20.33
N LYS A 101 -7.48 -3.97 -20.55
CA LYS A 101 -8.44 -4.26 -19.46
C LYS A 101 -7.78 -5.11 -18.37
N VAL A 102 -8.10 -4.80 -17.11
CA VAL A 102 -7.57 -5.43 -15.88
C VAL A 102 -6.15 -4.98 -15.49
N ARG A 103 -5.36 -4.45 -16.42
CA ARG A 103 -4.00 -3.95 -16.17
C ARG A 103 -3.99 -2.43 -15.98
N TYR A 104 -2.85 -1.90 -15.58
CA TYR A 104 -2.54 -0.47 -15.60
C TYR A 104 -1.07 -0.28 -16.01
N ALA A 105 -0.72 0.90 -16.48
CA ALA A 105 0.63 1.28 -16.83
C ALA A 105 0.88 2.70 -16.32
N LEU A 106 1.81 2.82 -15.38
CA LEU A 106 2.29 4.08 -14.83
C LEU A 106 3.81 4.00 -14.74
N SER A 107 4.47 5.09 -15.05
CA SER A 107 5.92 5.27 -14.89
C SER A 107 6.21 6.31 -13.80
N LEU A 108 7.43 6.37 -13.31
CA LEU A 108 7.83 7.41 -12.37
C LEU A 108 7.60 8.82 -12.93
N ASP A 109 7.67 9.00 -14.27
CA ASP A 109 7.40 10.30 -14.88
C ASP A 109 5.96 10.80 -14.68
N ASP A 110 5.01 9.90 -14.43
CA ASP A 110 3.65 10.27 -14.04
C ASP A 110 3.56 10.99 -12.68
N LEU A 111 4.63 10.92 -11.88
CA LEU A 111 4.79 11.63 -10.60
C LEU A 111 5.68 12.88 -10.69
N ARG A 112 6.10 13.31 -11.89
CA ARG A 112 7.04 14.44 -12.07
C ARG A 112 6.60 15.72 -11.35
N ASP A 113 5.29 15.97 -11.24
CA ASP A 113 4.72 17.14 -10.57
C ASP A 113 4.48 16.92 -9.07
N GLY A 114 4.96 15.79 -8.50
CA GLY A 114 4.94 15.48 -7.08
C GLY A 114 3.56 15.29 -6.47
N LEU A 115 2.54 14.99 -7.26
CA LEU A 115 1.14 14.68 -6.88
C LEU A 115 0.65 15.54 -5.69
N PRO A 116 0.32 16.83 -5.89
CA PRO A 116 -0.04 17.73 -4.81
C PRO A 116 -1.17 17.20 -3.92
N GLY A 117 -1.06 17.40 -2.61
CA GLY A 117 -2.03 16.89 -1.64
C GLY A 117 -1.94 15.38 -1.35
N CYS A 118 -0.86 14.74 -1.79
CA CYS A 118 -0.56 13.34 -1.45
C CYS A 118 0.77 13.20 -0.71
N LEU A 119 0.87 12.20 0.16
CA LEU A 119 2.10 11.67 0.74
C LEU A 119 2.53 10.45 -0.07
N ALA A 120 3.83 10.14 -0.08
CA ALA A 120 4.40 9.00 -0.75
C ALA A 120 5.20 8.12 0.23
N LEU A 121 4.88 6.84 0.29
CA LEU A 121 5.55 5.86 1.13
C LEU A 121 6.22 4.85 0.21
N LEU A 122 7.56 4.83 0.21
CA LEU A 122 8.37 3.93 -0.60
C LEU A 122 8.39 2.55 0.06
N LEU A 123 7.83 1.54 -0.60
CA LEU A 123 7.84 0.17 -0.13
C LEU A 123 9.21 -0.49 -0.35
N THR A 124 9.56 -1.44 0.51
CA THR A 124 10.85 -2.16 0.48
C THR A 124 10.68 -3.66 0.22
N ASP A 125 9.50 -4.12 -0.16
CA ASP A 125 9.19 -5.50 -0.57
C ASP A 125 10.01 -5.94 -1.80
N SER A 126 10.13 -5.06 -2.79
CA SER A 126 11.05 -5.17 -3.92
C SER A 126 12.14 -4.11 -3.70
N PRO A 127 13.40 -4.48 -3.36
CA PRO A 127 14.39 -3.53 -2.88
C PRO A 127 14.53 -2.32 -3.81
N PRO A 128 14.14 -1.12 -3.38
CA PRO A 128 14.29 0.07 -4.20
C PRO A 128 15.76 0.49 -4.25
N THR A 129 16.16 1.10 -5.37
CA THR A 129 17.50 1.68 -5.48
C THR A 129 17.56 3.03 -4.77
N LEU A 130 18.79 3.48 -4.45
CA LEU A 130 19.01 4.84 -3.92
C LEU A 130 18.46 5.91 -4.88
N GLU A 131 18.60 5.72 -6.20
CA GLU A 131 18.07 6.62 -7.22
C GLU A 131 16.54 6.74 -7.12
N HIS A 132 15.81 5.64 -6.90
CA HIS A 132 14.37 5.65 -6.70
C HIS A 132 13.98 6.48 -5.45
N ALA A 133 14.68 6.27 -4.34
CA ALA A 133 14.42 6.99 -3.10
C ALA A 133 14.72 8.49 -3.24
N GLN A 134 15.82 8.87 -3.88
CA GLN A 134 16.17 10.26 -4.16
C GLN A 134 15.19 10.93 -5.12
N THR A 135 14.74 10.21 -6.15
CA THR A 135 13.71 10.71 -7.08
C THR A 135 12.42 11.00 -6.34
N LEU A 136 12.01 10.11 -5.43
CA LEU A 136 10.79 10.30 -4.64
C LEU A 136 10.96 11.49 -3.65
N ALA A 137 12.12 11.60 -3.00
CA ALA A 137 12.44 12.73 -2.11
C ALA A 137 12.36 14.07 -2.85
N ALA A 138 12.89 14.14 -4.08
CA ALA A 138 12.86 15.36 -4.90
C ALA A 138 11.43 15.72 -5.36
N ARG A 139 10.60 14.73 -5.72
CA ARG A 139 9.23 14.94 -6.19
C ARG A 139 8.22 15.22 -5.07
N PHE A 140 8.50 14.73 -3.87
CA PHE A 140 7.64 14.89 -2.68
C PHE A 140 8.40 15.55 -1.52
N PRO A 141 8.89 16.80 -1.66
CA PRO A 141 9.69 17.44 -0.62
C PRO A 141 8.91 17.55 0.69
N GLY A 142 9.45 16.94 1.77
CA GLY A 142 8.80 16.86 3.09
C GLY A 142 7.54 15.99 3.16
N ARG A 143 7.26 15.20 2.11
CA ARG A 143 6.04 14.36 1.99
C ARG A 143 6.34 12.94 1.54
N ALA A 144 7.59 12.46 1.68
CA ALA A 144 8.00 11.11 1.35
C ALA A 144 8.66 10.42 2.54
N TRP A 145 8.47 9.11 2.66
CA TRP A 145 9.03 8.22 3.68
C TRP A 145 9.47 6.91 3.04
N VAL A 146 10.41 6.21 3.68
CA VAL A 146 10.67 4.80 3.42
C VAL A 146 9.82 3.99 4.39
N MET A 147 8.97 3.10 3.89
CA MET A 147 8.11 2.24 4.69
C MET A 147 8.86 0.97 5.09
N VAL A 148 8.75 0.61 6.36
CA VAL A 148 9.28 -0.64 6.92
C VAL A 148 8.12 -1.52 7.34
N GLU A 149 8.09 -2.72 6.79
CA GLU A 149 7.12 -3.78 7.10
C GLU A 149 7.87 -4.98 7.70
N ARG A 150 7.31 -5.55 8.77
CA ARG A 150 7.91 -6.67 9.47
C ARG A 150 6.94 -7.82 9.56
N PHE A 151 7.31 -8.95 8.98
CA PHE A 151 6.48 -10.14 8.85
C PHE A 151 6.85 -11.26 9.82
N ARG A 152 7.78 -11.01 10.77
CA ARG A 152 8.42 -12.00 11.64
C ARG A 152 9.20 -13.05 10.84
N ALA A 153 9.71 -12.64 9.67
CA ALA A 153 10.57 -13.43 8.83
C ALA A 153 12.01 -13.43 9.37
N PRO A 154 12.82 -14.46 9.06
CA PRO A 154 14.22 -14.56 9.52
C PRO A 154 15.08 -13.37 9.09
N ASP A 155 14.79 -12.75 7.96
CA ASP A 155 15.51 -11.63 7.35
C ASP A 155 14.99 -10.23 7.76
N ASP A 156 14.00 -10.14 8.65
CA ASP A 156 13.41 -8.85 9.08
C ASP A 156 14.46 -7.85 9.60
N ALA A 157 15.50 -8.34 10.28
CA ALA A 157 16.57 -7.47 10.81
C ALA A 157 17.43 -6.88 9.68
N GLU A 158 17.75 -7.68 8.67
CA GLU A 158 18.54 -7.26 7.50
C GLU A 158 17.73 -6.29 6.64
N ARG A 159 16.46 -6.58 6.43
CA ARG A 159 15.53 -5.69 5.70
C ARG A 159 15.38 -4.34 6.39
N LEU A 160 15.24 -4.33 7.72
CA LEU A 160 15.19 -3.08 8.51
C LEU A 160 16.49 -2.29 8.39
N ALA A 161 17.65 -2.95 8.48
CA ALA A 161 18.95 -2.29 8.33
C ALA A 161 19.08 -1.67 6.93
N ALA A 162 18.80 -2.43 5.87
CA ALA A 162 18.85 -1.96 4.49
C ALA A 162 17.89 -0.77 4.24
N ALA A 163 16.67 -0.83 4.77
CA ALA A 163 15.71 0.26 4.69
C ALA A 163 16.20 1.52 5.44
N SER A 164 16.86 1.34 6.59
CA SER A 164 17.43 2.45 7.38
C SER A 164 18.59 3.11 6.65
N ASP A 165 19.49 2.32 6.07
CA ASP A 165 20.63 2.83 5.28
C ASP A 165 20.15 3.59 4.03
N LEU A 166 19.15 3.03 3.33
CA LEU A 166 18.53 3.69 2.17
C LEU A 166 17.88 5.01 2.56
N ALA A 167 17.10 5.02 3.65
CA ALA A 167 16.41 6.20 4.15
C ALA A 167 17.41 7.30 4.53
N GLN A 168 18.47 6.94 5.23
CA GLN A 168 19.54 7.87 5.60
C GLN A 168 20.23 8.44 4.36
N ALA A 169 20.61 7.59 3.41
CA ALA A 169 21.29 8.01 2.17
C ALA A 169 20.43 8.91 1.28
N ALA A 170 19.11 8.70 1.28
CA ALA A 170 18.16 9.51 0.52
C ALA A 170 17.63 10.75 1.28
N GLY A 171 17.95 10.90 2.57
CA GLY A 171 17.40 11.97 3.41
C GLY A 171 15.90 11.83 3.68
N LEU A 172 15.38 10.62 3.71
CA LEU A 172 13.98 10.31 3.99
C LEU A 172 13.80 9.75 5.40
N PRO A 173 12.71 10.10 6.11
CA PRO A 173 12.36 9.44 7.36
C PRO A 173 11.79 8.03 7.13
N LEU A 174 11.86 7.18 8.17
CA LEU A 174 11.19 5.88 8.20
C LEU A 174 9.76 6.00 8.70
N VAL A 175 8.89 5.11 8.22
CA VAL A 175 7.54 4.91 8.73
C VAL A 175 7.22 3.41 8.78
N ALA A 176 6.47 2.99 9.80
CA ALA A 176 6.02 1.60 9.90
C ALA A 176 4.72 1.37 9.15
N GLY A 177 4.58 0.22 8.52
CA GLY A 177 3.37 -0.31 7.92
C GLY A 177 3.25 -1.81 8.16
N GLY A 178 2.10 -2.39 7.85
CA GLY A 178 1.83 -3.80 8.11
C GLY A 178 1.59 -4.66 6.87
N ASP A 179 1.38 -4.07 5.70
CA ASP A 179 0.97 -4.78 4.47
C ASP A 179 -0.15 -5.78 4.75
N VAL A 180 -1.26 -5.25 5.29
CA VAL A 180 -2.36 -6.07 5.79
C VAL A 180 -3.22 -6.58 4.63
N HIS A 181 -3.34 -7.90 4.49
CA HIS A 181 -4.16 -8.55 3.46
C HIS A 181 -5.43 -9.22 4.02
N MET A 182 -5.53 -9.40 5.33
CA MET A 182 -6.67 -10.05 5.99
C MET A 182 -6.95 -9.43 7.37
N HIS A 183 -8.21 -9.42 7.78
CA HIS A 183 -8.61 -8.81 9.05
C HIS A 183 -8.44 -9.75 10.26
N ILE A 184 -8.44 -11.07 10.05
CA ILE A 184 -8.27 -12.11 11.09
C ILE A 184 -7.43 -13.27 10.56
N ALA A 185 -6.76 -14.00 11.47
CA ALA A 185 -5.89 -15.12 11.14
C ALA A 185 -6.64 -16.30 10.45
N GLU A 186 -7.92 -16.48 10.74
CA GLU A 186 -8.77 -17.51 10.15
C GLU A 186 -8.96 -17.35 8.64
N ARG A 187 -8.69 -16.17 8.10
CA ARG A 187 -8.69 -15.91 6.65
C ARG A 187 -7.43 -16.41 5.94
N ARG A 188 -6.43 -16.92 6.68
CA ARG A 188 -5.16 -17.40 6.11
C ARG A 188 -5.38 -18.43 4.99
N ALA A 189 -6.23 -19.42 5.19
CA ALA A 189 -6.50 -20.43 4.15
C ALA A 189 -7.09 -19.82 2.86
N MET A 190 -7.92 -18.78 3.00
CA MET A 190 -8.43 -18.02 1.84
C MET A 190 -7.30 -17.23 1.17
N GLN A 191 -6.47 -16.54 1.95
CA GLN A 191 -5.31 -15.78 1.44
C GLN A 191 -4.37 -16.70 0.64
N ASP A 192 -4.03 -17.86 1.19
CA ASP A 192 -3.16 -18.84 0.54
C ASP A 192 -3.77 -19.33 -0.78
N THR A 193 -5.09 -19.58 -0.79
CA THR A 193 -5.83 -19.98 -1.99
C THR A 193 -5.80 -18.89 -3.06
N LEU A 194 -6.04 -17.64 -2.68
CA LEU A 194 -5.99 -16.50 -3.61
C LEU A 194 -4.59 -16.34 -4.21
N THR A 195 -3.55 -16.47 -3.38
CA THR A 195 -2.15 -16.42 -3.82
C THR A 195 -1.84 -17.54 -4.80
N ALA A 196 -2.25 -18.79 -4.51
CA ALA A 196 -2.05 -19.92 -5.39
C ALA A 196 -2.75 -19.74 -6.75
N ILE A 197 -3.99 -19.22 -6.75
CA ILE A 197 -4.72 -18.88 -8.00
C ILE A 197 -3.97 -17.79 -8.78
N ARG A 198 -3.48 -16.75 -8.12
CA ARG A 198 -2.71 -15.67 -8.75
C ARG A 198 -1.42 -16.17 -9.39
N LEU A 199 -0.75 -17.13 -8.76
CA LEU A 199 0.48 -17.75 -9.28
C LEU A 199 0.20 -18.86 -10.31
N GLY A 200 -1.04 -19.36 -10.41
CA GLY A 200 -1.40 -20.46 -11.30
C GLY A 200 -0.83 -21.81 -10.86
N VAL A 201 -0.64 -22.02 -9.55
CA VAL A 201 -0.09 -23.25 -8.96
C VAL A 201 -1.03 -23.80 -7.87
N PRO A 202 -0.95 -25.09 -7.53
CA PRO A 202 -1.59 -25.63 -6.34
C PRO A 202 -1.05 -24.97 -5.05
N VAL A 203 -1.87 -24.89 -3.99
CA VAL A 203 -1.48 -24.24 -2.72
C VAL A 203 -0.19 -24.85 -2.14
N PHE A 204 -0.04 -26.17 -2.19
CA PHE A 204 1.15 -26.86 -1.66
C PHE A 204 2.43 -26.61 -2.47
N ASP A 205 2.33 -26.08 -3.70
CA ASP A 205 3.47 -25.71 -4.55
C ASP A 205 3.82 -24.21 -4.48
N ALA A 206 3.00 -23.41 -3.78
CA ALA A 206 3.20 -21.96 -3.70
C ALA A 206 4.38 -21.55 -2.79
N GLY A 207 4.84 -22.44 -1.90
CA GLY A 207 6.06 -22.26 -1.11
C GLY A 207 6.06 -20.95 -0.28
N ASP A 208 7.18 -20.23 -0.37
CA ASP A 208 7.40 -18.97 0.40
C ASP A 208 6.53 -17.79 -0.09
N ALA A 209 5.68 -17.99 -1.10
CA ALA A 209 4.76 -16.95 -1.57
C ALA A 209 3.46 -16.86 -0.73
N LEU A 210 3.27 -17.79 0.25
CA LEU A 210 2.10 -17.86 1.14
C LEU A 210 2.25 -17.04 2.41
#